data_469f93860dcb4c67353d8dde219e6814
#
_entry.id   469f93860dcb4c67353d8dde219e6814
#
_cell.length_a   1.000
_cell.length_b   1.000
_cell.length_c   1.000
_cell.angle_alpha   90.00
_cell.angle_beta   90.00
_cell.angle_gamma   90.00
#
_symmetry.space_group_name_H-M   'P 1'
#
loop_
_entity.id
_entity.type
_entity.pdbx_description
1 polymer ?
#
loop_
_entity_poly.entity_id
_entity_poly.type
_entity_poly.pdbx_seq_one_letter_code
_entity_poly.pdbx_strand_id
1 'polypeptide(L)'
;MANNIQIDNKVYKERGIEFAKKYRIENGRVNFSHSASVLEPPDFLAIQKESYNSFLQKDVPENKRKNEGLQEVLNSIFPIIATNEKMQIEFISYSIGEPKISEKEARRRDKTYAYPFKIKVQLTVRDPEMIVEQEIFVGDIPAMTD
;
A
#
# COMPACT_ATOMS: atom_id res chain seq x y z
N MET A 1 -10.04 33.69 41.17
CA MET A 1 -11.31 32.93 41.11
C MET A 1 -11.56 32.59 39.67
N ALA A 2 -11.26 31.34 39.25
CA ALA A 2 -11.48 30.87 37.89
C ALA A 2 -12.93 30.39 37.80
N ASN A 3 -13.76 31.12 37.06
CA ASN A 3 -15.11 30.67 36.72
C ASN A 3 -15.00 29.44 35.81
N ASN A 4 -15.23 28.25 36.38
CA ASN A 4 -15.51 27.05 35.64
C ASN A 4 -16.85 27.24 34.92
N ILE A 5 -16.80 27.66 33.67
CA ILE A 5 -17.96 27.60 32.77
C ILE A 5 -18.19 26.12 32.49
N GLN A 6 -19.12 25.50 33.20
CA GLN A 6 -19.66 24.19 32.81
C GLN A 6 -20.40 24.38 31.48
N ILE A 7 -19.72 24.00 30.42
CA ILE A 7 -20.30 23.98 29.09
C ILE A 7 -21.29 22.80 29.04
N ASP A 8 -22.58 23.11 28.96
CA ASP A 8 -23.65 22.11 28.92
C ASP A 8 -23.55 21.30 27.59
N ASN A 9 -22.97 20.13 27.68
CA ASN A 9 -22.75 19.23 26.54
C ASN A 9 -24.05 18.87 25.79
N LYS A 10 -25.22 19.04 26.41
CA LYS A 10 -26.50 18.78 25.80
C LYS A 10 -26.87 19.85 24.77
N VAL A 11 -26.62 21.13 25.10
CA VAL A 11 -26.87 22.27 24.20
C VAL A 11 -25.97 22.20 22.98
N TYR A 12 -24.71 21.77 23.15
CA TYR A 12 -23.80 21.62 22.01
C TYR A 12 -24.16 20.43 21.11
N LYS A 13 -24.68 19.32 21.67
CA LYS A 13 -25.20 18.22 20.87
C LYS A 13 -26.43 18.63 20.05
N GLU A 14 -27.37 19.32 20.65
CA GLU A 14 -28.59 19.78 19.97
C GLU A 14 -28.25 20.81 18.87
N ARG A 15 -27.40 21.79 19.18
CA ARG A 15 -26.90 22.76 18.17
C ARG A 15 -26.08 22.12 17.08
N GLY A 16 -25.29 21.09 17.42
CA GLY A 16 -24.52 20.31 16.45
C GLY A 16 -25.41 19.53 15.47
N ILE A 17 -26.53 18.99 15.96
CA ILE A 17 -27.50 18.29 15.11
C ILE A 17 -28.24 19.29 14.21
N GLU A 18 -28.60 20.46 14.73
CA GLU A 18 -29.25 21.51 13.94
C GLU A 18 -28.29 22.09 12.90
N PHE A 19 -27.04 22.29 13.26
CA PHE A 19 -25.97 22.72 12.36
C PHE A 19 -25.73 21.67 11.26
N ALA A 20 -25.67 20.38 11.62
CA ALA A 20 -25.48 19.30 10.66
C ALA A 20 -26.67 19.14 9.69
N LYS A 21 -27.91 19.48 10.13
CA LYS A 21 -29.08 19.51 9.26
C LYS A 21 -29.05 20.67 8.26
N LYS A 22 -28.45 21.79 8.67
CA LYS A 22 -28.37 23.00 7.84
C LYS A 22 -27.22 22.95 6.83
N TYR A 23 -26.12 22.31 7.19
CA TYR A 23 -24.92 22.24 6.37
C TYR A 23 -24.58 20.80 6.06
N ARG A 24 -24.16 20.54 4.84
CA ARG A 24 -23.71 19.23 4.39
C ARG A 24 -22.34 18.93 4.99
N ILE A 25 -22.21 17.81 5.71
CA ILE A 25 -20.93 17.36 6.27
C ILE A 25 -20.36 16.26 5.38
N GLU A 26 -19.22 16.52 4.79
CA GLU A 26 -18.48 15.56 3.95
C GLU A 26 -17.08 15.32 4.54
N ASN A 27 -16.74 14.06 4.80
CA ASN A 27 -15.43 13.65 5.33
C ASN A 27 -14.99 14.43 6.58
N GLY A 28 -15.94 14.72 7.49
CA GLY A 28 -15.68 15.49 8.72
C GLY A 28 -15.51 17.00 8.51
N ARG A 29 -15.71 17.52 7.29
CA ARG A 29 -15.68 18.94 6.98
C ARG A 29 -17.07 19.47 6.72
N VAL A 30 -17.34 20.67 7.19
CA VAL A 30 -18.62 21.33 6.97
C VAL A 30 -18.59 22.07 5.63
N ASN A 31 -19.53 21.73 4.76
CA ASN A 31 -19.70 22.40 3.49
C ASN A 31 -20.67 23.58 3.65
N PHE A 32 -20.17 24.80 3.52
CA PHE A 32 -20.96 26.04 3.60
C PHE A 32 -21.52 26.49 2.24
N SER A 33 -21.28 25.75 1.18
CA SER A 33 -21.82 26.10 -0.14
C SER A 33 -23.33 25.88 -0.17
N HIS A 34 -24.05 26.81 -0.78
CA HIS A 34 -25.49 26.71 -1.01
C HIS A 34 -25.83 26.07 -2.37
N SER A 35 -24.81 25.80 -3.18
CA SER A 35 -24.95 25.13 -4.48
C SER A 35 -24.35 23.74 -4.43
N ALA A 36 -24.93 22.81 -5.19
CA ALA A 36 -24.33 21.50 -5.39
C ALA A 36 -22.97 21.65 -6.10
N SER A 37 -21.99 20.87 -5.68
CA SER A 37 -20.72 20.80 -6.38
C SER A 37 -20.96 20.25 -7.80
N VAL A 38 -20.61 21.01 -8.81
CA VAL A 38 -20.78 20.61 -10.21
C VAL A 38 -19.63 19.69 -10.66
N LEU A 39 -18.47 19.88 -10.04
CA LEU A 39 -17.26 19.09 -10.32
C LEU A 39 -16.65 18.61 -8.99
N GLU A 40 -16.28 17.35 -8.96
CA GLU A 40 -15.45 16.82 -7.88
C GLU A 40 -14.01 17.35 -8.02
N PRO A 41 -13.36 17.73 -6.91
CA PRO A 41 -11.97 18.13 -6.98
C PRO A 41 -11.11 16.98 -7.51
N PRO A 42 -10.19 17.21 -8.46
CA PRO A 42 -9.32 16.16 -8.96
C PRO A 42 -8.40 15.65 -7.84
N ASP A 43 -8.15 14.34 -7.85
CA ASP A 43 -7.11 13.74 -7.01
C ASP A 43 -5.74 14.06 -7.62
N PHE A 44 -5.00 14.98 -6.99
CA PHE A 44 -3.67 15.41 -7.47
C PHE A 44 -2.61 14.31 -7.34
N LEU A 45 -2.87 13.28 -6.53
CA LEU A 45 -1.96 12.15 -6.34
C LEU A 45 -2.33 10.94 -7.21
N ALA A 46 -3.43 11.00 -7.97
CA ALA A 46 -3.93 9.87 -8.76
C ALA A 46 -2.84 9.28 -9.68
N ILE A 47 -2.12 10.13 -10.41
CA ILE A 47 -1.06 9.70 -11.34
C ILE A 47 0.04 8.93 -10.60
N GLN A 48 0.46 9.42 -9.43
CA GLN A 48 1.51 8.78 -8.64
C GLN A 48 1.03 7.45 -8.07
N LYS A 49 -0.19 7.40 -7.53
CA LYS A 49 -0.81 6.17 -7.00
C LYS A 49 -0.99 5.11 -8.09
N GLU A 50 -1.50 5.51 -9.24
CA GLU A 50 -1.69 4.61 -10.39
C GLU A 50 -0.35 4.04 -10.88
N SER A 51 0.67 4.89 -11.03
CA SER A 51 2.01 4.48 -11.41
C SER A 51 2.63 3.51 -10.41
N TYR A 52 2.51 3.80 -9.11
CA TYR A 52 3.01 2.93 -8.04
C TYR A 52 2.29 1.58 -8.03
N ASN A 53 0.96 1.57 -8.13
CA ASN A 53 0.16 0.35 -8.16
C ASN A 53 0.43 -0.48 -9.43
N SER A 54 0.60 0.18 -10.57
CA SER A 54 0.98 -0.46 -11.83
C SER A 54 2.37 -1.09 -11.74
N PHE A 55 3.33 -0.41 -11.10
CA PHE A 55 4.67 -0.94 -10.89
C PHE A 55 4.66 -2.19 -10.00
N LEU A 56 3.98 -2.14 -8.86
CA LEU A 56 3.97 -3.25 -7.90
C LEU A 56 3.03 -4.38 -8.28
N GLN A 57 1.94 -4.11 -8.97
CA GLN A 57 0.87 -5.07 -9.31
C GLN A 57 0.43 -5.91 -8.09
N LYS A 58 0.35 -5.26 -6.88
CA LYS A 58 0.05 -5.95 -5.61
C LYS A 58 -1.27 -6.71 -5.65
N ASP A 59 -2.32 -6.07 -6.17
CA ASP A 59 -3.70 -6.58 -6.16
C ASP A 59 -3.98 -7.52 -7.35
N VAL A 60 -2.99 -7.76 -8.20
CA VAL A 60 -3.12 -8.66 -9.35
C VAL A 60 -2.65 -10.06 -8.99
N PRO A 61 -3.47 -11.11 -9.21
CA PRO A 61 -3.05 -12.49 -9.01
C PRO A 61 -1.78 -12.82 -9.79
N GLU A 62 -0.90 -13.63 -9.22
CA GLU A 62 0.42 -13.96 -9.77
C GLU A 62 0.38 -14.40 -11.25
N ASN A 63 -0.61 -15.21 -11.61
CA ASN A 63 -0.79 -15.74 -12.97
C ASN A 63 -1.37 -14.73 -13.98
N LYS A 64 -1.80 -13.55 -13.53
CA LYS A 64 -2.36 -12.49 -14.40
C LYS A 64 -1.50 -11.23 -14.44
N ARG A 65 -0.36 -11.24 -13.74
CA ARG A 65 0.57 -10.11 -13.76
C ARG A 65 1.13 -9.90 -15.15
N LYS A 66 1.17 -8.65 -15.55
CA LYS A 66 1.81 -8.25 -16.80
C LYS A 66 3.32 -8.20 -16.60
N ASN A 67 4.07 -8.43 -17.69
CA ASN A 67 5.53 -8.29 -17.67
C ASN A 67 5.92 -6.80 -17.78
N GLU A 68 5.55 -6.03 -16.75
CA GLU A 68 5.79 -4.60 -16.62
C GLU A 68 6.22 -4.30 -15.18
N GLY A 69 6.98 -3.21 -14.97
CA GLY A 69 7.38 -2.75 -13.65
C GLY A 69 8.23 -3.77 -12.89
N LEU A 70 7.84 -4.11 -11.66
CA LEU A 70 8.59 -5.02 -10.79
C LEU A 70 8.72 -6.43 -11.39
N GLN A 71 7.68 -6.93 -12.07
CA GLN A 71 7.72 -8.23 -12.74
C GLN A 71 8.76 -8.27 -13.84
N GLU A 72 8.85 -7.23 -14.65
CA GLU A 72 9.84 -7.10 -15.73
C GLU A 72 11.28 -7.04 -15.18
N VAL A 73 11.48 -6.26 -14.12
CA VAL A 73 12.80 -6.16 -13.47
C VAL A 73 13.24 -7.53 -12.96
N LEU A 74 12.36 -8.27 -12.27
CA LEU A 74 12.70 -9.60 -11.79
C LEU A 74 12.99 -10.58 -12.93
N ASN A 75 12.19 -10.57 -13.97
CA ASN A 75 12.41 -11.40 -15.15
C ASN A 75 13.72 -11.06 -15.90
N SER A 76 14.18 -9.83 -15.81
CA SER A 76 15.45 -9.43 -16.43
C SER A 76 16.68 -9.87 -15.63
N ILE A 77 16.55 -10.01 -14.32
CA ILE A 77 17.63 -10.44 -13.42
C ILE A 77 17.79 -11.97 -13.47
N PHE A 78 16.68 -12.68 -13.52
CA PHE A 78 16.67 -14.14 -13.54
C PHE A 78 16.57 -14.69 -14.99
N PRO A 79 17.13 -15.85 -15.29
CA PRO A 79 17.79 -16.80 -14.39
C PRO A 79 19.23 -16.39 -14.02
N ILE A 80 19.64 -16.72 -12.79
CA ILE A 80 21.02 -16.58 -12.33
C ILE A 80 21.69 -17.93 -12.47
N ILE A 81 22.71 -17.99 -13.34
CA ILE A 81 23.44 -19.23 -13.63
C ILE A 81 24.82 -19.15 -12.95
N ALA A 82 25.18 -20.20 -12.22
CA ALA A 82 26.50 -20.29 -11.61
C ALA A 82 27.59 -20.47 -12.69
N THR A 83 28.81 -19.99 -12.41
CA THR A 83 29.94 -20.03 -13.34
C THR A 83 30.29 -21.43 -13.83
N ASN A 84 29.99 -22.46 -13.06
CA ASN A 84 30.18 -23.86 -13.42
C ASN A 84 29.01 -24.49 -14.17
N GLU A 85 27.95 -23.71 -14.46
CA GLU A 85 26.70 -24.14 -15.13
C GLU A 85 25.96 -25.31 -14.45
N LYS A 86 26.40 -25.71 -13.25
CA LYS A 86 25.78 -26.82 -12.51
C LYS A 86 24.58 -26.40 -11.68
N MET A 87 24.43 -25.12 -11.39
CA MET A 87 23.36 -24.56 -10.59
C MET A 87 22.73 -23.37 -11.31
N GLN A 88 21.41 -23.29 -11.24
CA GLN A 88 20.61 -22.23 -11.83
C GLN A 88 19.50 -21.84 -10.84
N ILE A 89 19.32 -20.55 -10.65
CA ILE A 89 18.21 -20.01 -9.85
C ILE A 89 17.25 -19.33 -10.82
N GLU A 90 16.01 -19.79 -10.79
CA GLU A 90 14.92 -19.25 -11.60
C GLU A 90 13.91 -18.51 -10.71
N PHE A 91 13.35 -17.44 -11.24
CA PHE A 91 12.26 -16.72 -10.61
C PHE A 91 10.93 -17.37 -10.95
N ILE A 92 10.10 -17.61 -9.93
CA ILE A 92 8.75 -18.15 -10.11
C ILE A 92 7.71 -17.05 -9.96
N SER A 93 7.68 -16.40 -8.80
CA SER A 93 6.72 -15.36 -8.48
C SER A 93 7.21 -14.45 -7.35
N TYR A 94 6.51 -13.35 -7.10
CA TYR A 94 6.72 -12.55 -5.92
C TYR A 94 5.41 -12.33 -5.15
N SER A 95 5.52 -12.10 -3.86
CA SER A 95 4.42 -11.76 -2.98
C SER A 95 4.71 -10.49 -2.19
N ILE A 96 3.69 -9.67 -2.03
CA ILE A 96 3.73 -8.44 -1.23
C ILE A 96 2.74 -8.66 -0.09
N GLY A 97 3.27 -8.75 1.13
CA GLY A 97 2.47 -9.01 2.32
C GLY A 97 1.80 -7.75 2.88
N GLU A 98 1.03 -7.92 3.96
CA GLU A 98 0.43 -6.80 4.67
C GLU A 98 1.44 -6.13 5.61
N PRO A 99 1.33 -4.81 5.84
CA PRO A 99 2.22 -4.08 6.72
C PRO A 99 2.16 -4.62 8.15
N LYS A 100 3.30 -4.67 8.83
CA LYS A 100 3.40 -5.14 10.22
C LYS A 100 2.81 -4.17 11.24
N ILE A 101 2.74 -2.89 10.88
CA ILE A 101 2.23 -1.80 11.73
C ILE A 101 1.25 -0.97 10.92
N SER A 102 0.29 -0.36 11.58
CA SER A 102 -0.64 0.56 10.92
C SER A 102 0.05 1.86 10.52
N GLU A 103 -0.48 2.56 9.52
CA GLU A 103 0.02 3.87 9.10
C GLU A 103 0.13 4.88 10.27
N LYS A 104 -0.93 4.95 11.09
CA LYS A 104 -0.99 5.83 12.26
C LYS A 104 0.11 5.50 13.29
N GLU A 105 0.39 4.23 13.48
CA GLU A 105 1.44 3.77 14.39
C GLU A 105 2.83 4.02 13.82
N ALA A 106 3.03 3.81 12.51
CA ALA A 106 4.28 4.13 11.82
C ALA A 106 4.62 5.61 11.98
N ARG A 107 3.65 6.48 11.74
CA ARG A 107 3.79 7.94 11.90
C ARG A 107 4.10 8.34 13.36
N ARG A 108 3.45 7.71 14.35
CA ARG A 108 3.70 7.99 15.77
C ARG A 108 5.07 7.53 16.25
N ARG A 109 5.61 6.46 15.64
CA ARG A 109 6.90 5.86 16.02
C ARG A 109 8.06 6.28 15.12
N ASP A 110 7.84 7.22 14.21
CA ASP A 110 8.82 7.64 13.19
C ASP A 110 9.41 6.46 12.40
N LYS A 111 8.55 5.47 12.08
CA LYS A 111 8.90 4.30 11.28
C LYS A 111 8.33 4.41 9.88
N THR A 112 9.02 3.82 8.92
CA THR A 112 8.51 3.70 7.56
C THR A 112 7.33 2.74 7.53
N TYR A 113 6.21 3.19 6.96
CA TYR A 113 5.09 2.32 6.63
C TYR A 113 5.44 1.55 5.37
N ALA A 114 5.56 0.23 5.46
CA ALA A 114 6.09 -0.58 4.37
C ALA A 114 5.44 -1.96 4.29
N TYR A 115 5.45 -2.51 3.07
CA TYR A 115 5.01 -3.87 2.76
C TYR A 115 6.20 -4.82 2.78
N PRO A 116 6.13 -5.99 3.45
CA PRO A 116 7.14 -7.02 3.32
C PRO A 116 7.10 -7.62 1.91
N PHE A 117 8.26 -7.65 1.27
CA PHE A 117 8.44 -8.16 -0.08
C PHE A 117 9.17 -9.49 -0.06
N LYS A 118 8.61 -10.48 -0.69
CA LYS A 118 9.16 -11.82 -0.80
C LYS A 118 9.15 -12.27 -2.25
N ILE A 119 10.14 -13.07 -2.62
CA ILE A 119 10.20 -13.73 -3.91
C ILE A 119 10.22 -15.24 -3.72
N LYS A 120 9.56 -15.94 -4.63
CA LYS A 120 9.60 -17.40 -4.75
C LYS A 120 10.56 -17.74 -5.88
N VAL A 121 11.59 -18.49 -5.56
CA VAL A 121 12.62 -18.90 -6.50
C VAL A 121 12.76 -20.43 -6.52
N GLN A 122 13.24 -20.95 -7.63
CA GLN A 122 13.55 -22.35 -7.82
C GLN A 122 15.04 -22.49 -8.05
N LEU A 123 15.70 -23.30 -7.23
CA LEU A 123 17.07 -23.72 -7.45
C LEU A 123 17.06 -25.06 -8.18
N THR A 124 17.69 -25.11 -9.34
CA THR A 124 17.94 -26.34 -10.10
C THR A 124 19.43 -26.69 -10.02
N VAL A 125 19.75 -27.87 -9.51
CA VAL A 125 21.12 -28.42 -9.45
C VAL A 125 21.15 -29.59 -10.43
N ARG A 126 22.18 -29.64 -11.30
CA ARG A 126 22.30 -30.65 -12.36
C ARG A 126 23.06 -31.92 -11.92
N ASP A 127 23.87 -31.81 -10.87
CA ASP A 127 24.71 -32.95 -10.42
C ASP A 127 24.94 -32.91 -8.91
N PRO A 128 24.21 -33.75 -8.08
CA PRO A 128 23.05 -34.57 -8.47
C PRO A 128 21.84 -33.74 -8.88
N GLU A 129 20.98 -34.28 -9.73
CA GLU A 129 19.78 -33.57 -10.15
C GLU A 129 18.84 -33.35 -8.96
N MET A 130 18.63 -32.08 -8.62
CA MET A 130 17.79 -31.68 -7.52
C MET A 130 17.11 -30.35 -7.83
N ILE A 131 15.81 -30.26 -7.53
CA ILE A 131 15.00 -29.06 -7.68
C ILE A 131 14.45 -28.69 -6.32
N VAL A 132 14.72 -27.47 -5.87
CA VAL A 132 14.25 -26.93 -4.58
C VAL A 132 13.58 -25.58 -4.81
N GLU A 133 12.33 -25.46 -4.37
CA GLU A 133 11.62 -24.19 -4.33
C GLU A 133 11.71 -23.57 -2.94
N GLN A 134 11.95 -22.27 -2.87
CA GLN A 134 12.01 -21.53 -1.61
C GLN A 134 11.44 -20.14 -1.75
N GLU A 135 10.72 -19.70 -0.72
CA GLU A 135 10.30 -18.31 -0.57
C GLU A 135 11.36 -17.55 0.23
N ILE A 136 11.85 -16.45 -0.33
CA ILE A 136 12.92 -15.63 0.26
C ILE A 136 12.37 -14.24 0.55
N PHE A 137 12.57 -13.77 1.79
CA PHE A 137 12.32 -12.37 2.14
C PHE A 137 13.44 -11.49 1.60
N VAL A 138 13.09 -10.56 0.72
CA VAL A 138 14.06 -9.64 0.10
C VAL A 138 14.20 -8.36 0.91
N GLY A 139 13.10 -7.84 1.43
CA GLY A 139 13.09 -6.59 2.18
C GLY A 139 11.69 -5.99 2.32
N ASP A 140 11.65 -4.77 2.79
CA ASP A 140 10.40 -4.02 2.94
C ASP A 140 10.32 -2.93 1.87
N ILE A 141 9.19 -2.82 1.18
CA ILE A 141 8.91 -1.79 0.17
C ILE A 141 8.06 -0.70 0.83
N PRO A 142 8.51 0.58 0.81
CA PRO A 142 7.70 1.68 1.35
C PRO A 142 6.34 1.75 0.69
N ALA A 143 5.28 1.83 1.50
CA ALA A 143 3.92 1.94 1.01
C ALA A 143 3.60 3.40 0.66
N MET A 144 2.84 3.62 -0.41
CA MET A 144 2.27 4.92 -0.71
C MET A 144 0.96 5.07 0.07
N THR A 145 0.82 6.18 0.78
CA THR A 145 -0.38 6.55 1.55
C THR A 145 -0.98 7.85 1.01
N ASP A 146 -2.24 8.09 1.36
CA ASP A 146 -2.96 9.33 1.02
C ASP A 146 -2.48 10.53 1.85
#